data_99c0ae8228fc1d84aa1e30ce9450a3fb
#
_entry.id   99c0ae8228fc1d84aa1e30ce9450a3fb
#
_cell.length_a   1.000
_cell.length_b   1.000
_cell.length_c   1.000
_cell.angle_alpha   90.00
_cell.angle_beta   90.00
_cell.angle_gamma   90.00
#
_symmetry.space_group_name_H-M   'P 1'
#
loop_
_entity.id
_entity.type
_entity.pdbx_description
1 polymer ?
#
loop_
_entity_poly.entity_id
_entity_poly.type
_entity_poly.pdbx_seq_one_letter_code
_entity_poly.pdbx_strand_id
1 'polypeptide(L)'
;YNYYQYDDYNFDSCTAKGVCATDPTISSLQEVIIMYLKQLAFYTLKLKKRGVTNKVIKDNIINTLSGLVSNTDYSQEQFKNIIMTIYENLRQSKILYERICKDNNVTAEKLESQLKVDKQLDLNEAIKQGEKEFIRKNKLLTAKQRHLYEIMFVLIKNVCINLIQLNSYNKNCEEAYYSMLHLLNMINYRKVSPDKLKKVIESFTKINYKLIRMLHNIEIETFGIPETVEVSFSTRPHKAVLVSGSNLKELEAVLKATMNTDID
;
A
#
# COMPACT_ATOMS: atom_id res chain seq x y z
N TYR A 1 -11.81 -3.42 2.23
CA TYR A 1 -13.27 -3.60 2.09
C TYR A 1 -14.09 -2.71 3.03
N ASN A 2 -13.81 -1.39 3.12
CA ASN A 2 -14.54 -0.44 3.97
C ASN A 2 -15.63 0.33 3.23
N TYR A 3 -16.33 -0.29 2.28
CA TYR A 3 -17.03 0.45 1.24
C TYR A 3 -18.50 0.74 1.50
N TYR A 4 -19.15 0.11 2.45
CA TYR A 4 -20.61 0.19 2.53
C TYR A 4 -21.14 0.39 3.95
N GLN A 5 -21.00 1.59 4.49
CA GLN A 5 -22.01 2.11 5.40
C GLN A 5 -21.96 3.62 5.40
N TYR A 6 -22.71 4.18 4.46
CA TYR A 6 -23.11 5.57 4.43
C TYR A 6 -24.35 5.75 5.30
N ASP A 7 -24.14 5.86 6.58
CA ASP A 7 -25.06 6.58 7.43
C ASP A 7 -24.29 7.74 8.04
N ASP A 8 -24.71 8.95 7.72
CA ASP A 8 -24.14 10.21 8.22
C ASP A 8 -24.16 10.32 9.75
N TYR A 9 -24.71 9.33 10.45
CA TYR A 9 -25.02 9.39 11.89
C TYR A 9 -24.40 8.28 12.77
N ASN A 10 -23.81 7.22 12.23
CA ASN A 10 -23.17 6.19 13.06
C ASN A 10 -21.75 5.88 12.59
N PHE A 11 -20.81 6.72 13.04
CA PHE A 11 -19.37 6.48 12.92
C PHE A 11 -18.87 5.24 13.70
N ASP A 12 -19.74 4.56 14.46
CA ASP A 12 -19.30 3.65 15.51
C ASP A 12 -19.13 2.19 15.08
N SER A 13 -19.74 1.72 13.98
CA SER A 13 -19.74 0.29 13.69
C SER A 13 -18.47 -0.25 13.04
N CYS A 14 -17.87 0.49 12.08
CA CYS A 14 -16.62 0.08 11.42
C CYS A 14 -15.38 0.82 11.94
N THR A 15 -15.56 1.94 12.64
CA THR A 15 -14.48 2.73 13.22
C THR A 15 -14.15 2.32 14.64
N ALA A 16 -15.11 1.78 15.39
CA ALA A 16 -14.88 1.32 16.77
C ALA A 16 -14.21 -0.07 16.84
N LYS A 17 -14.46 -0.94 15.86
CA LYS A 17 -13.93 -2.32 15.85
C LYS A 17 -13.06 -2.64 14.64
N GLY A 18 -12.65 -1.63 13.87
CA GLY A 18 -11.96 -1.84 12.62
C GLY A 18 -12.82 -2.55 11.57
N VAL A 19 -12.29 -2.69 10.36
CA VAL A 19 -12.94 -3.40 9.27
C VAL A 19 -12.67 -4.87 9.38
N CYS A 20 -13.70 -5.69 9.20
CA CYS A 20 -13.56 -7.15 9.24
C CYS A 20 -12.86 -7.64 10.52
N ALA A 21 -13.28 -7.13 11.68
CA ALA A 21 -12.74 -7.47 13.00
C ALA A 21 -11.30 -6.97 13.31
N THR A 22 -10.78 -6.03 12.54
CA THR A 22 -9.50 -5.38 12.88
C THR A 22 -9.67 -4.56 14.15
N ASP A 23 -8.77 -4.76 15.11
CA ASP A 23 -8.74 -3.99 16.35
C ASP A 23 -8.63 -2.47 16.07
N PRO A 24 -9.39 -1.59 16.75
CA PRO A 24 -9.30 -0.14 16.57
C PRO A 24 -7.89 0.41 16.73
N THR A 25 -7.10 -0.17 17.62
CA THR A 25 -5.69 0.16 17.84
C THR A 25 -4.86 -0.08 16.57
N ILE A 26 -5.04 -1.27 15.96
CA ILE A 26 -4.38 -1.64 14.71
C ILE A 26 -4.79 -0.69 13.59
N SER A 27 -6.07 -0.38 13.48
CA SER A 27 -6.58 0.57 12.48
C SER A 27 -5.94 1.95 12.63
N SER A 28 -5.77 2.43 13.85
CA SER A 28 -5.12 3.72 14.14
C SER A 28 -3.63 3.70 13.78
N LEU A 29 -2.92 2.60 14.06
CA LEU A 29 -1.52 2.44 13.67
C LEU A 29 -1.35 2.38 12.15
N GLN A 30 -2.28 1.75 11.42
CA GLN A 30 -2.29 1.77 9.96
C GLN A 30 -2.41 3.20 9.40
N GLU A 31 -3.24 4.06 10.02
CA GLU A 31 -3.34 5.47 9.61
C GLU A 31 -2.02 6.22 9.81
N VAL A 32 -1.30 5.98 10.91
CA VAL A 32 0.03 6.57 11.14
C VAL A 32 1.01 6.15 10.04
N ILE A 33 1.03 4.87 9.68
CA ILE A 33 1.85 4.37 8.56
C ILE A 33 1.51 5.09 7.25
N ILE A 34 0.22 5.22 6.94
CA ILE A 34 -0.24 5.94 5.74
C ILE A 34 0.24 7.39 5.76
N MET A 35 0.21 8.04 6.91
CA MET A 35 0.69 9.43 7.04
C MET A 35 2.19 9.55 6.75
N TYR A 36 3.02 8.61 7.22
CA TYR A 36 4.44 8.59 6.88
C TYR A 36 4.68 8.27 5.42
N LEU A 37 3.94 7.32 4.86
CA LEU A 37 4.05 6.95 3.45
C LEU A 37 3.70 8.11 2.52
N LYS A 38 2.69 8.93 2.85
CA LYS A 38 2.36 10.15 2.10
C LYS A 38 3.52 11.14 2.08
N GLN A 39 4.17 11.35 3.23
CA GLN A 39 5.32 12.25 3.33
C GLN A 39 6.55 11.66 2.62
N LEU A 40 6.80 10.37 2.78
CA LEU A 40 7.88 9.67 2.11
C LEU A 40 7.72 9.73 0.58
N ALA A 41 6.49 9.59 0.08
CA ALA A 41 6.18 9.75 -1.34
C ALA A 41 6.57 11.13 -1.86
N PHE A 42 6.30 12.20 -1.10
CA PHE A 42 6.74 13.56 -1.46
C PHE A 42 8.25 13.63 -1.64
N TYR A 43 9.04 13.21 -0.63
CA TYR A 43 10.49 13.30 -0.71
C TYR A 43 11.08 12.36 -1.78
N THR A 44 10.54 11.16 -1.94
CA THR A 44 10.95 10.21 -2.98
C THR A 44 10.74 10.81 -4.39
N LEU A 45 9.60 11.47 -4.63
CA LEU A 45 9.34 12.16 -5.90
C LEU A 45 10.26 13.36 -6.12
N LYS A 46 10.59 14.11 -5.07
CA LYS A 46 11.54 15.22 -5.15
C LYS A 46 12.97 14.75 -5.45
N LEU A 47 13.38 13.65 -4.83
CA LEU A 47 14.67 13.00 -5.11
C LEU A 47 14.73 12.45 -6.54
N LYS A 48 13.66 11.78 -7.00
CA LYS A 48 13.56 11.29 -8.39
C LYS A 48 13.75 12.40 -9.41
N LYS A 49 13.14 13.58 -9.21
CA LYS A 49 13.32 14.75 -10.08
C LYS A 49 14.77 15.25 -10.13
N ARG A 50 15.61 14.87 -9.18
CA ARG A 50 17.04 15.17 -9.12
C ARG A 50 17.93 14.00 -9.51
N GLY A 51 17.35 12.97 -10.15
CA GLY A 51 18.08 11.79 -10.60
C GLY A 51 18.46 10.79 -9.49
N VAL A 52 17.95 10.98 -8.28
CA VAL A 52 18.26 10.10 -7.14
C VAL A 52 17.12 9.11 -6.90
N THR A 53 17.47 7.83 -6.90
CA THR A 53 16.55 6.72 -6.61
C THR A 53 17.17 5.80 -5.56
N ASN A 54 16.33 5.17 -4.74
CA ASN A 54 16.77 4.21 -3.74
C ASN A 54 15.87 2.97 -3.78
N LYS A 55 16.46 1.82 -4.13
CA LYS A 55 15.74 0.56 -4.25
C LYS A 55 15.18 0.08 -2.90
N VAL A 56 15.94 0.21 -1.82
CA VAL A 56 15.49 -0.22 -0.48
C VAL A 56 14.25 0.57 -0.05
N ILE A 57 14.23 1.88 -0.26
CA ILE A 57 13.06 2.71 0.04
C ILE A 57 11.87 2.32 -0.84
N LYS A 58 12.12 2.03 -2.12
CA LYS A 58 11.08 1.54 -3.04
C LYS A 58 10.46 0.25 -2.53
N ASP A 59 11.27 -0.74 -2.20
CA ASP A 59 10.82 -2.04 -1.73
C ASP A 59 10.09 -1.92 -0.38
N ASN A 60 10.58 -1.09 0.52
CA ASN A 60 9.93 -0.83 1.81
C ASN A 60 8.55 -0.17 1.65
N ILE A 61 8.38 0.79 0.73
CA ILE A 61 7.07 1.39 0.44
C ILE A 61 6.10 0.35 -0.08
N ILE A 62 6.52 -0.44 -1.08
CA ILE A 62 5.68 -1.47 -1.69
C ILE A 62 5.28 -2.53 -0.67
N ASN A 63 6.23 -3.07 0.08
CA ASN A 63 5.97 -4.09 1.10
C ASN A 63 5.07 -3.59 2.23
N THR A 64 5.29 -2.36 2.69
CA THR A 64 4.44 -1.76 3.73
C THR A 64 3.00 -1.56 3.24
N LEU A 65 2.81 -1.01 2.04
CA LEU A 65 1.46 -0.82 1.48
C LEU A 65 0.75 -2.15 1.26
N SER A 66 1.45 -3.19 0.81
CA SER A 66 0.88 -4.53 0.67
C SER A 66 0.48 -5.12 2.02
N GLY A 67 1.32 -4.98 3.04
CA GLY A 67 0.99 -5.40 4.39
C GLY A 67 -0.26 -4.74 4.96
N LEU A 68 -0.56 -3.49 4.56
CA LEU A 68 -1.80 -2.80 4.93
C LEU A 68 -3.05 -3.31 4.18
N VAL A 69 -2.87 -4.12 3.14
CA VAL A 69 -3.99 -4.71 2.36
C VAL A 69 -4.39 -6.05 2.92
N SER A 70 -3.41 -6.87 3.25
CA SER A 70 -3.65 -8.16 3.88
C SER A 70 -4.18 -7.92 5.29
N ASN A 71 -5.34 -8.49 5.62
CA ASN A 71 -5.86 -8.53 7.01
C ASN A 71 -5.03 -9.54 7.85
N THR A 72 -3.71 -9.51 7.70
CA THR A 72 -2.84 -10.34 8.52
C THR A 72 -2.78 -9.73 9.91
N ASP A 73 -2.92 -10.58 10.92
CA ASP A 73 -2.83 -10.22 12.34
C ASP A 73 -1.40 -9.83 12.70
N TYR A 74 -0.98 -8.63 12.27
CA TYR A 74 0.23 -8.06 12.80
C TYR A 74 0.04 -7.71 14.26
N SER A 75 0.98 -8.16 15.10
CA SER A 75 1.05 -7.70 16.48
C SER A 75 1.38 -6.20 16.54
N GLN A 76 1.05 -5.56 17.66
CA GLN A 76 1.40 -4.14 17.87
C GLN A 76 2.91 -3.91 17.74
N GLU A 77 3.75 -4.88 18.13
CA GLU A 77 5.21 -4.80 17.98
C GLU A 77 5.65 -4.82 16.51
N GLN A 78 4.99 -5.63 15.68
CA GLN A 78 5.25 -5.62 14.22
C GLN A 78 4.88 -4.28 13.61
N PHE A 79 3.74 -3.68 13.99
CA PHE A 79 3.37 -2.33 13.56
C PHE A 79 4.38 -1.27 13.99
N LYS A 80 4.88 -1.36 15.24
CA LYS A 80 5.93 -0.48 15.73
C LYS A 80 7.18 -0.56 14.86
N ASN A 81 7.63 -1.77 14.52
CA ASN A 81 8.79 -1.97 13.66
C ASN A 81 8.59 -1.41 12.24
N ILE A 82 7.39 -1.59 11.66
CA ILE A 82 7.04 -1.01 10.36
C ILE A 82 7.06 0.52 10.44
N ILE A 83 6.45 1.11 11.45
CA ILE A 83 6.41 2.57 11.65
C ILE A 83 7.84 3.11 11.77
N MET A 84 8.70 2.47 12.58
CA MET A 84 10.08 2.90 12.76
C MET A 84 10.88 2.81 11.45
N THR A 85 10.69 1.75 10.67
CA THR A 85 11.34 1.58 9.37
C THR A 85 10.94 2.69 8.39
N ILE A 86 9.64 2.96 8.27
CA ILE A 86 9.14 4.00 7.36
C ILE A 86 9.52 5.40 7.84
N TYR A 87 9.51 5.62 9.15
CA TYR A 87 9.98 6.88 9.74
C TYR A 87 11.46 7.13 9.40
N GLU A 88 12.33 6.13 9.57
CA GLU A 88 13.75 6.29 9.25
C GLU A 88 13.98 6.53 7.75
N ASN A 89 13.25 5.82 6.87
CA ASN A 89 13.28 6.07 5.43
C ASN A 89 12.84 7.52 5.10
N LEU A 90 11.81 8.01 5.78
CA LEU A 90 11.35 9.39 5.64
C LEU A 90 12.42 10.39 6.07
N ARG A 91 13.01 10.17 7.25
CA ARG A 91 14.05 11.03 7.81
C ARG A 91 15.26 11.12 6.87
N GLN A 92 15.75 9.97 6.39
CA GLN A 92 16.87 9.89 5.46
C GLN A 92 16.56 10.57 4.13
N SER A 93 15.38 10.32 3.56
CA SER A 93 14.95 10.95 2.30
C SER A 93 14.85 12.47 2.41
N LYS A 94 14.35 12.98 3.54
CA LYS A 94 14.26 14.41 3.83
C LYS A 94 15.64 15.04 3.92
N ILE A 95 16.53 14.48 4.74
CA ILE A 95 17.90 15.00 4.93
C ILE A 95 18.65 15.01 3.59
N LEU A 96 18.55 13.93 2.80
CA LEU A 96 19.20 13.85 1.49
C LEU A 96 18.66 14.91 0.53
N TYR A 97 17.33 15.09 0.48
CA TYR A 97 16.70 16.11 -0.35
C TYR A 97 17.14 17.53 0.05
N GLU A 98 17.14 17.86 1.35
CA GLU A 98 17.55 19.15 1.86
C GLU A 98 19.04 19.44 1.57
N ARG A 99 19.91 18.43 1.69
CA ARG A 99 21.33 18.51 1.31
C ARG A 99 21.51 18.84 -0.15
N ILE A 100 20.86 18.06 -1.05
CA ILE A 100 20.95 18.28 -2.50
C ILE A 100 20.43 19.68 -2.88
N CYS A 101 19.38 20.15 -2.24
CA CYS A 101 18.89 21.52 -2.47
C CYS A 101 19.92 22.56 -2.06
N LYS A 102 20.55 22.40 -0.89
CA LYS A 102 21.60 23.30 -0.38
C LYS A 102 22.81 23.31 -1.31
N ASP A 103 23.29 22.16 -1.73
CA ASP A 103 24.47 22.01 -2.60
C ASP A 103 24.24 22.65 -3.98
N ASN A 104 22.98 22.71 -4.44
CA ASN A 104 22.59 23.34 -5.71
C ASN A 104 22.05 24.78 -5.54
N ASN A 105 22.14 25.40 -4.36
CA ASN A 105 21.62 26.72 -4.05
C ASN A 105 20.11 26.88 -4.37
N VAL A 106 19.31 25.84 -4.14
CA VAL A 106 17.86 25.84 -4.36
C VAL A 106 17.14 25.73 -3.02
N THR A 107 16.09 26.52 -2.82
CA THR A 107 15.25 26.41 -1.63
C THR A 107 14.50 25.07 -1.61
N ALA A 108 14.66 24.30 -0.53
CA ALA A 108 13.95 23.05 -0.36
C ALA A 108 12.44 23.31 -0.11
N GLU A 109 11.60 22.68 -0.91
CA GLU A 109 10.15 22.70 -0.67
C GLU A 109 9.82 21.90 0.60
N LYS A 110 8.89 22.42 1.40
CA LYS A 110 8.43 21.78 2.65
C LYS A 110 6.99 21.35 2.52
N LEU A 111 6.63 20.25 3.17
CA LEU A 111 5.23 19.90 3.36
C LEU A 111 4.59 20.79 4.42
N GLU A 112 3.36 21.26 4.16
CA GLU A 112 2.61 22.13 5.07
C GLU A 112 2.27 21.45 6.41
N SER A 113 2.10 20.13 6.40
CA SER A 113 1.84 19.34 7.61
C SER A 113 2.94 18.30 7.80
N GLN A 114 3.78 18.50 8.80
CA GLN A 114 4.75 17.49 9.22
C GLN A 114 4.29 16.87 10.53
N LEU A 115 4.17 15.54 10.52
CA LEU A 115 4.08 14.77 11.74
C LEU A 115 5.38 14.96 12.54
N LYS A 116 5.25 15.42 13.76
CA LYS A 116 6.34 15.34 14.72
C LYS A 116 6.27 13.94 15.34
N VAL A 117 7.22 13.10 15.03
CA VAL A 117 7.42 11.85 15.75
C VAL A 117 8.74 11.97 16.48
N ASP A 118 8.67 11.76 17.77
CA ASP A 118 9.85 11.66 18.63
C ASP A 118 10.64 10.38 18.31
N LYS A 119 11.94 10.42 18.60
CA LYS A 119 12.85 9.26 18.42
C LYS A 119 12.41 8.02 19.20
N GLN A 120 11.65 8.18 20.28
CA GLN A 120 10.96 7.12 20.99
C GLN A 120 9.50 7.12 20.58
N LEU A 121 9.10 6.11 19.78
CA LEU A 121 7.70 5.94 19.42
C LEU A 121 6.94 5.45 20.67
N ASP A 122 6.15 6.34 21.27
CA ASP A 122 5.11 5.95 22.20
C ASP A 122 3.92 5.44 21.39
N LEU A 123 3.62 4.15 21.51
CA LEU A 123 2.50 3.52 20.82
C LEU A 123 1.15 4.18 21.17
N ASN A 124 0.95 4.62 22.40
CA ASN A 124 -0.29 5.26 22.82
C ASN A 124 -0.46 6.64 22.14
N GLU A 125 0.63 7.38 21.98
CA GLU A 125 0.60 8.65 21.24
C GLU A 125 0.35 8.41 19.75
N ALA A 126 0.99 7.39 19.15
CA ALA A 126 0.76 7.00 17.77
C ALA A 126 -0.71 6.61 17.52
N ILE A 127 -1.31 5.82 18.41
CA ILE A 127 -2.73 5.43 18.34
C ILE A 127 -3.62 6.68 18.38
N LYS A 128 -3.44 7.56 19.38
CA LYS A 128 -4.21 8.81 19.50
C LYS A 128 -4.05 9.70 18.27
N GLN A 129 -2.88 9.71 17.66
CA GLN A 129 -2.61 10.46 16.45
C GLN A 129 -3.32 9.85 15.25
N GLY A 130 -3.25 8.52 15.08
CA GLY A 130 -3.96 7.80 14.03
C GLY A 130 -5.48 8.02 14.11
N GLU A 131 -6.06 8.00 15.31
CA GLU A 131 -7.49 8.29 15.52
C GLU A 131 -7.93 9.68 15.02
N LYS A 132 -7.05 10.67 15.10
CA LYS A 132 -7.34 12.05 14.64
C LYS A 132 -7.23 12.22 13.13
N GLU A 133 -6.44 11.39 12.48
CA GLU A 133 -6.02 11.60 11.08
C GLU A 133 -6.83 10.79 10.06
N PHE A 134 -7.82 10.03 10.50
CA PHE A 134 -8.72 9.35 9.57
C PHE A 134 -9.26 10.33 8.51
N ILE A 135 -9.07 10.00 7.25
CA ILE A 135 -9.58 10.83 6.12
C ILE A 135 -11.09 11.08 6.29
N ARG A 136 -11.83 10.09 6.78
CA ARG A 136 -13.28 10.19 7.04
C ARG A 136 -13.61 11.22 8.09
N LYS A 137 -12.77 11.40 9.10
CA LYS A 137 -12.93 12.40 10.16
C LYS A 137 -12.44 13.80 9.78
N ASN A 138 -11.82 13.95 8.60
CA ASN A 138 -11.26 15.23 8.18
C ASN A 138 -12.37 16.21 7.74
N LYS A 139 -12.78 17.06 8.67
CA LYS A 139 -13.81 18.09 8.46
C LYS A 139 -13.43 19.17 7.43
N LEU A 140 -12.17 19.26 7.04
CA LEU A 140 -11.67 20.23 6.04
C LEU A 140 -11.89 19.76 4.59
N LEU A 141 -12.29 18.50 4.39
CA LEU A 141 -12.60 17.92 3.11
C LEU A 141 -14.13 17.87 2.92
N THR A 142 -14.58 18.17 1.71
CA THR A 142 -15.98 17.90 1.33
C THR A 142 -16.23 16.39 1.29
N ALA A 143 -17.50 15.97 1.44
CA ALA A 143 -17.87 14.56 1.32
C ALA A 143 -17.35 13.96 0.00
N LYS A 144 -17.54 14.65 -1.13
CA LYS A 144 -17.07 14.24 -2.45
C LYS A 144 -15.53 14.05 -2.51
N GLN A 145 -14.78 14.93 -1.87
CA GLN A 145 -13.30 14.77 -1.80
C GLN A 145 -12.91 13.56 -0.96
N ARG A 146 -13.55 13.34 0.20
CA ARG A 146 -13.29 12.17 1.04
C ARG A 146 -13.49 10.86 0.27
N HIS A 147 -14.61 10.73 -0.46
CA HIS A 147 -14.89 9.55 -1.29
C HIS A 147 -13.83 9.33 -2.37
N LEU A 148 -13.44 10.39 -3.07
CA LEU A 148 -12.42 10.29 -4.11
C LEU A 148 -11.05 9.88 -3.55
N TYR A 149 -10.68 10.37 -2.37
CA TYR A 149 -9.45 9.91 -1.69
C TYR A 149 -9.54 8.45 -1.25
N GLU A 150 -10.70 7.97 -0.80
CA GLU A 150 -10.88 6.55 -0.49
C GLU A 150 -10.72 5.67 -1.73
N ILE A 151 -11.33 6.06 -2.86
CA ILE A 151 -11.12 5.37 -4.15
C ILE A 151 -9.64 5.36 -4.53
N MET A 152 -8.93 6.47 -4.37
CA MET A 152 -7.48 6.53 -4.63
C MET A 152 -6.71 5.53 -3.76
N PHE A 153 -7.04 5.40 -2.48
CA PHE A 153 -6.39 4.42 -1.59
C PHE A 153 -6.61 2.98 -2.05
N VAL A 154 -7.81 2.63 -2.48
CA VAL A 154 -8.08 1.29 -3.02
C VAL A 154 -7.27 1.02 -4.26
N LEU A 155 -7.19 1.98 -5.17
CA LEU A 155 -6.38 1.85 -6.38
C LEU A 155 -4.87 1.73 -6.04
N ILE A 156 -4.37 2.51 -5.09
CA ILE A 156 -2.99 2.43 -4.61
C ILE A 156 -2.69 1.02 -4.08
N LYS A 157 -3.59 0.47 -3.26
CA LYS A 157 -3.46 -0.88 -2.71
C LYS A 157 -3.43 -1.94 -3.81
N ASN A 158 -4.34 -1.87 -4.79
CA ASN A 158 -4.36 -2.79 -5.92
C ASN A 158 -3.07 -2.75 -6.75
N VAL A 159 -2.58 -1.57 -7.07
CA VAL A 159 -1.31 -1.41 -7.79
C VAL A 159 -0.15 -1.99 -6.98
N CYS A 160 -0.18 -1.81 -5.67
CA CYS A 160 0.87 -2.34 -4.79
C CYS A 160 0.93 -3.87 -4.81
N ILE A 161 -0.22 -4.55 -4.72
CA ILE A 161 -0.31 -6.02 -4.83
C ILE A 161 0.24 -6.48 -6.18
N ASN A 162 -0.19 -5.83 -7.27
CA ASN A 162 0.26 -6.18 -8.62
C ASN A 162 1.77 -5.94 -8.80
N LEU A 163 2.35 -4.91 -8.17
CA LEU A 163 3.79 -4.67 -8.19
C LEU A 163 4.57 -5.75 -7.43
N ILE A 164 4.04 -6.25 -6.31
CA ILE A 164 4.66 -7.37 -5.59
C ILE A 164 4.61 -8.65 -6.41
N GLN A 165 3.46 -8.96 -7.01
CA GLN A 165 3.36 -10.12 -7.90
C GLN A 165 4.33 -10.00 -9.07
N LEU A 166 4.44 -8.81 -9.68
CA LEU A 166 5.40 -8.57 -10.76
C LEU A 166 6.85 -8.78 -10.30
N ASN A 167 7.19 -8.30 -9.09
CA ASN A 167 8.51 -8.50 -8.50
C ASN A 167 8.84 -10.00 -8.27
N SER A 168 7.86 -10.84 -7.97
CA SER A 168 8.06 -12.30 -7.82
C SER A 168 8.51 -12.98 -9.12
N TYR A 169 8.24 -12.36 -10.28
CA TYR A 169 8.76 -12.77 -11.59
C TYR A 169 10.06 -12.05 -11.98
N ASN A 170 10.73 -11.37 -11.05
CA ASN A 170 11.91 -10.52 -11.32
C ASN A 170 11.65 -9.43 -12.37
N LYS A 171 10.43 -8.94 -12.46
CA LYS A 171 10.02 -7.83 -13.33
C LYS A 171 9.63 -6.63 -12.47
N ASN A 172 9.65 -5.45 -13.08
CA ASN A 172 9.20 -4.22 -12.41
C ASN A 172 8.44 -3.31 -13.38
N CYS A 173 7.66 -2.38 -12.83
CA CYS A 173 6.97 -1.35 -13.59
C CYS A 173 7.17 0.01 -12.90
N GLU A 174 8.20 0.73 -13.32
CA GLU A 174 8.54 2.05 -12.76
C GLU A 174 7.39 3.06 -12.95
N GLU A 175 6.70 3.01 -14.10
CA GLU A 175 5.56 3.88 -14.38
C GLU A 175 4.46 3.71 -13.33
N ALA A 176 4.08 2.48 -13.01
CA ALA A 176 3.07 2.18 -12.01
C ALA A 176 3.52 2.61 -10.60
N TYR A 177 4.77 2.33 -10.24
CA TYR A 177 5.33 2.72 -8.97
C TYR A 177 5.31 4.23 -8.75
N TYR A 178 5.85 5.02 -9.69
CA TYR A 178 5.89 6.48 -9.54
C TYR A 178 4.50 7.11 -9.64
N SER A 179 3.60 6.55 -10.43
CA SER A 179 2.19 6.99 -10.45
C SER A 179 1.50 6.75 -9.12
N MET A 180 1.75 5.62 -8.48
CA MET A 180 1.28 5.33 -7.13
C MET A 180 1.81 6.35 -6.12
N LEU A 181 3.11 6.70 -6.17
CA LEU A 181 3.68 7.74 -5.32
C LEU A 181 3.06 9.11 -5.57
N HIS A 182 2.73 9.45 -6.83
CA HIS A 182 2.02 10.68 -7.14
C HIS A 182 0.64 10.73 -6.49
N LEU A 183 -0.12 9.64 -6.51
CA LEU A 183 -1.39 9.56 -5.82
C LEU A 183 -1.24 9.73 -4.30
N LEU A 184 -0.31 8.99 -3.68
CA LEU A 184 -0.02 9.13 -2.25
C LEU A 184 0.34 10.58 -1.88
N ASN A 185 1.19 11.20 -2.69
CA ASN A 185 1.57 12.59 -2.46
C ASN A 185 0.38 13.56 -2.62
N MET A 186 -0.55 13.31 -3.56
CA MET A 186 -1.72 14.16 -3.74
C MET A 186 -2.60 14.23 -2.49
N ILE A 187 -2.65 13.16 -1.70
CA ILE A 187 -3.44 13.11 -0.46
C ILE A 187 -2.86 14.04 0.63
N ASN A 188 -1.61 14.51 0.49
CA ASN A 188 -1.06 15.55 1.36
C ASN A 188 -1.74 16.92 1.16
N TYR A 189 -2.37 17.16 0.01
CA TYR A 189 -2.91 18.46 -0.36
C TYR A 189 -4.42 18.52 -0.17
N ARG A 190 -4.89 19.39 0.74
CA ARG A 190 -6.31 19.55 1.08
C ARG A 190 -7.12 20.32 0.03
N LYS A 191 -6.47 21.10 -0.82
CA LYS A 191 -7.10 22.02 -1.78
C LYS A 191 -7.17 21.48 -3.21
N VAL A 192 -7.27 20.15 -3.39
CA VAL A 192 -7.41 19.57 -4.72
C VAL A 192 -8.88 19.49 -5.09
N SER A 193 -9.26 20.06 -6.23
CA SER A 193 -10.65 20.03 -6.68
C SER A 193 -11.11 18.61 -7.01
N PRO A 194 -12.40 18.27 -6.79
CA PRO A 194 -12.94 16.96 -7.13
C PRO A 194 -12.73 16.57 -8.59
N ASP A 195 -12.82 17.52 -9.52
CA ASP A 195 -12.64 17.24 -10.95
C ASP A 195 -11.18 16.90 -11.29
N LYS A 196 -10.22 17.54 -10.62
CA LYS A 196 -8.81 17.17 -10.73
C LYS A 196 -8.56 15.78 -10.17
N LEU A 197 -9.16 15.44 -9.02
CA LEU A 197 -9.06 14.10 -8.41
C LEU A 197 -9.63 13.03 -9.37
N LYS A 198 -10.79 13.26 -9.97
CA LYS A 198 -11.40 12.34 -10.95
C LYS A 198 -10.46 12.08 -12.13
N LYS A 199 -9.94 13.13 -12.78
CA LYS A 199 -9.02 13.00 -13.92
C LYS A 199 -7.78 12.19 -13.56
N VAL A 200 -7.24 12.37 -12.36
CA VAL A 200 -6.08 11.62 -11.89
C VAL A 200 -6.42 10.15 -11.63
N ILE A 201 -7.59 9.87 -11.04
CA ILE A 201 -8.10 8.51 -10.85
C ILE A 201 -8.26 7.81 -12.20
N GLU A 202 -8.89 8.45 -13.18
CA GLU A 202 -9.06 7.91 -14.53
C GLU A 202 -7.71 7.60 -15.20
N SER A 203 -6.75 8.51 -15.09
CA SER A 203 -5.40 8.29 -15.62
C SER A 203 -4.71 7.11 -14.95
N PHE A 204 -4.82 7.02 -13.64
CA PHE A 204 -4.20 5.95 -12.85
C PHE A 204 -4.84 4.58 -13.11
N THR A 205 -6.14 4.54 -13.35
CA THR A 205 -6.85 3.30 -13.71
C THR A 205 -6.31 2.71 -15.02
N LYS A 206 -5.94 3.54 -15.99
CA LYS A 206 -5.30 3.09 -17.25
C LYS A 206 -3.92 2.46 -16.98
N ILE A 207 -3.15 3.04 -16.06
CA ILE A 207 -1.84 2.49 -15.66
C ILE A 207 -2.02 1.16 -14.93
N ASN A 208 -3.00 1.07 -14.03
CA ASN A 208 -3.32 -0.19 -13.34
C ASN A 208 -3.75 -1.28 -14.33
N TYR A 209 -4.58 -0.97 -15.31
CA TYR A 209 -4.97 -1.90 -16.37
C TYR A 209 -3.76 -2.41 -17.17
N LYS A 210 -2.84 -1.51 -17.54
CA LYS A 210 -1.58 -1.87 -18.21
C LYS A 210 -0.74 -2.84 -17.37
N LEU A 211 -0.64 -2.57 -16.06
CA LEU A 211 0.06 -3.43 -15.11
C LEU A 211 -0.56 -4.83 -14.99
N ILE A 212 -1.89 -4.90 -14.90
CA ILE A 212 -2.63 -6.18 -14.86
C ILE A 212 -2.40 -6.97 -16.15
N ARG A 213 -2.46 -6.32 -17.31
CA ARG A 213 -2.15 -6.98 -18.59
C ARG A 213 -0.71 -7.51 -18.66
N MET A 214 0.23 -6.74 -18.11
CA MET A 214 1.64 -7.16 -18.05
C MET A 214 1.80 -8.41 -17.18
N LEU A 215 1.15 -8.47 -16.02
CA LEU A 215 1.12 -9.66 -15.16
C LEU A 215 0.51 -10.86 -15.89
N HIS A 216 -0.66 -10.69 -16.46
CA HIS A 216 -1.34 -11.75 -17.20
C HIS A 216 -0.47 -12.35 -18.32
N ASN A 217 0.22 -11.51 -19.10
CA ASN A 217 1.12 -11.99 -20.14
C ASN A 217 2.29 -12.80 -19.57
N ILE A 218 2.88 -12.34 -18.46
CA ILE A 218 3.97 -13.04 -17.77
C ILE A 218 3.49 -14.39 -17.21
N GLU A 219 2.29 -14.44 -16.67
CA GLU A 219 1.69 -15.69 -16.18
C GLU A 219 1.44 -16.68 -17.30
N ILE A 220 0.92 -16.24 -18.44
CA ILE A 220 0.78 -17.08 -19.64
C ILE A 220 2.13 -17.56 -20.15
N GLU A 221 3.14 -16.70 -20.22
CA GLU A 221 4.51 -17.06 -20.64
C GLU A 221 5.15 -18.07 -19.66
N THR A 222 4.81 -18.00 -18.37
CA THR A 222 5.42 -18.86 -17.34
C THR A 222 4.70 -20.19 -17.16
N PHE A 223 3.37 -20.19 -17.20
CA PHE A 223 2.55 -21.35 -16.83
C PHE A 223 1.70 -21.90 -17.99
N GLY A 224 1.65 -21.20 -19.11
CA GLY A 224 0.81 -21.55 -20.24
C GLY A 224 -0.59 -20.94 -20.18
N ILE A 225 -1.36 -21.19 -21.24
CA ILE A 225 -2.76 -20.75 -21.33
C ILE A 225 -3.62 -21.74 -20.53
N PRO A 226 -4.56 -21.26 -19.68
CA PRO A 226 -5.47 -22.15 -18.96
C PRO A 226 -6.29 -23.02 -19.93
N GLU A 227 -6.31 -24.32 -19.68
CA GLU A 227 -7.09 -25.29 -20.43
C GLU A 227 -8.12 -25.95 -19.53
N THR A 228 -9.21 -26.47 -20.13
CA THR A 228 -10.19 -27.24 -19.41
C THR A 228 -9.62 -28.61 -19.06
N VAL A 229 -9.64 -28.97 -17.78
CA VAL A 229 -9.17 -30.27 -17.28
C VAL A 229 -10.28 -30.97 -16.49
N GLU A 230 -10.29 -32.29 -16.53
CA GLU A 230 -11.14 -33.10 -15.66
C GLU A 230 -10.44 -33.34 -14.32
N VAL A 231 -11.14 -33.04 -13.23
CA VAL A 231 -10.63 -33.25 -11.86
C VAL A 231 -11.56 -34.20 -11.10
N SER A 232 -10.99 -35.11 -10.32
CA SER A 232 -11.75 -35.98 -9.43
C SER A 232 -12.26 -35.21 -8.22
N PHE A 233 -13.53 -35.39 -7.87
CA PHE A 233 -14.11 -34.87 -6.63
C PHE A 233 -13.90 -35.82 -5.43
N SER A 234 -13.32 -37.01 -5.63
CA SER A 234 -13.04 -37.94 -4.55
C SER A 234 -11.74 -37.54 -3.81
N THR A 235 -11.76 -37.72 -2.50
CA THR A 235 -10.54 -37.55 -1.68
C THR A 235 -9.62 -38.76 -1.87
N ARG A 236 -8.32 -38.53 -1.79
CA ARG A 236 -7.30 -39.58 -1.76
C ARG A 236 -6.95 -39.93 -0.30
N PRO A 237 -6.51 -41.15 -0.01
CA PRO A 237 -6.26 -41.61 1.37
C PRO A 237 -4.92 -41.14 1.95
N HIS A 238 -4.38 -40.04 1.49
CA HIS A 238 -3.08 -39.51 1.90
C HIS A 238 -3.24 -38.20 2.68
N LYS A 239 -2.13 -37.67 3.26
CA LYS A 239 -2.08 -36.35 3.83
C LYS A 239 -2.22 -35.35 2.70
N ALA A 240 -2.96 -34.27 2.93
CA ALA A 240 -3.16 -33.23 1.94
C ALA A 240 -2.83 -31.85 2.48
N VAL A 241 -2.36 -30.96 1.63
CA VAL A 241 -2.21 -29.54 1.89
C VAL A 241 -3.28 -28.77 1.14
N LEU A 242 -4.18 -28.11 1.89
CA LEU A 242 -5.18 -27.24 1.30
C LEU A 242 -4.53 -25.90 0.94
N VAL A 243 -4.53 -25.56 -0.34
CA VAL A 243 -4.02 -24.28 -0.85
C VAL A 243 -5.21 -23.43 -1.30
N SER A 244 -5.26 -22.18 -0.78
CA SER A 244 -6.26 -21.21 -1.20
C SER A 244 -5.57 -19.89 -1.53
N GLY A 245 -5.87 -19.29 -2.67
CA GLY A 245 -5.28 -18.04 -3.14
C GLY A 245 -5.28 -17.91 -4.64
N SER A 246 -4.76 -16.79 -5.14
CA SER A 246 -4.69 -16.48 -6.57
C SER A 246 -3.25 -16.25 -7.08
N ASN A 247 -2.25 -16.45 -6.24
CA ASN A 247 -0.85 -16.24 -6.61
C ASN A 247 -0.22 -17.52 -7.16
N LEU A 248 -0.09 -17.61 -8.47
CA LEU A 248 0.44 -18.80 -9.15
C LEU A 248 1.91 -19.09 -8.78
N LYS A 249 2.70 -18.09 -8.43
CA LYS A 249 4.08 -18.27 -7.96
C LYS A 249 4.15 -18.93 -6.58
N GLU A 250 3.25 -18.58 -5.69
CA GLU A 250 3.15 -19.22 -4.37
C GLU A 250 2.64 -20.65 -4.51
N LEU A 251 1.66 -20.88 -5.39
CA LEU A 251 1.20 -22.24 -5.73
C LEU A 251 2.37 -23.10 -6.29
N GLU A 252 3.14 -22.56 -7.23
CA GLU A 252 4.34 -23.24 -7.75
C GLU A 252 5.33 -23.61 -6.64
N ALA A 253 5.54 -22.71 -5.68
CA ALA A 253 6.42 -22.96 -4.55
C ALA A 253 5.91 -24.10 -3.64
N VAL A 254 4.61 -24.14 -3.36
CA VAL A 254 3.99 -25.24 -2.59
C VAL A 254 4.12 -26.56 -3.35
N LEU A 255 3.79 -26.61 -4.63
CA LEU A 255 3.91 -27.81 -5.46
C LEU A 255 5.35 -28.33 -5.51
N LYS A 256 6.35 -27.43 -5.60
CA LYS A 256 7.76 -27.81 -5.54
C LYS A 256 8.18 -28.36 -4.17
N ALA A 257 7.65 -27.77 -3.09
CA ALA A 257 7.96 -28.19 -1.73
C ALA A 257 7.34 -29.55 -1.37
N THR A 258 6.18 -29.89 -1.96
CA THR A 258 5.49 -31.18 -1.74
C THR A 258 5.84 -32.25 -2.77
N MET A 259 6.58 -31.91 -3.81
CA MET A 259 7.00 -32.85 -4.84
C MET A 259 7.86 -33.97 -4.24
N ASN A 260 7.52 -35.22 -4.58
CA ASN A 260 8.16 -36.45 -4.05
C ASN A 260 7.94 -36.67 -2.54
N THR A 261 6.89 -36.14 -1.95
CA THR A 261 6.42 -36.46 -0.61
C THR A 261 5.10 -37.24 -0.68
N ASP A 262 4.69 -37.87 0.45
CA ASP A 262 3.36 -38.50 0.57
C ASP A 262 2.25 -37.47 0.90
N ILE A 263 2.31 -36.32 0.26
CA ILE A 263 1.37 -35.21 0.46
C ILE A 263 0.71 -34.88 -0.87
N ASP A 264 -0.64 -34.94 -0.89
CA ASP A 264 -1.46 -34.50 -2.01
C ASP A 264 -1.85 -33.03 -1.92
#